data_83a7db95a2749961390617c4ff6fdf7f
#
_entry.id   83a7db95a2749961390617c4ff6fdf7f
#
_cell.length_a   1.000
_cell.length_b   1.000
_cell.length_c   1.000
_cell.angle_alpha   90.00
_cell.angle_beta   90.00
_cell.angle_gamma   90.00
#
_symmetry.space_group_name_H-M   'P 1'
#
loop_
_entity.id
_entity.type
_entity.pdbx_description
1 polymer ?
#
loop_
_entity_poly.entity_id
_entity_poly.type
_entity_poly.pdbx_seq_one_letter_code
_entity_poly.pdbx_strand_id
1 'polypeptide(L)'
;ARLDLDYRLERGRSTARFLHEGPLRILQSLYPEGDAVCHNVLVHPPGGLANGDVIDITVNVGPGAHAWLGTPGATRFYRSGGEAAQQQVTLRVQDGARLEWLPLETLAYSGCVGHNRLSLSLAPSAEALVWDVLALGQPTAGKPFEAGEFTQHMEVPGLWLEQAHIRADDHRLLDAPLGLDGQRCLGTLVFVSGSALTRERKERLLDAVRAVCSAHPLHTRAGATCPNDQMLVLRVLGPVVEPVMELLQQVWTALRPAA
;
A
#
# COMPACT_ATOMS: atom_id res chain seq x y z
N ALA A 1 -6.19 -2.63 -18.15
CA ALA A 1 -5.97 -1.17 -18.06
C ALA A 1 -4.52 -0.88 -17.69
N ARG A 2 -3.96 0.21 -18.21
CA ARG A 2 -2.58 0.62 -17.93
C ARG A 2 -2.51 2.09 -17.56
N LEU A 3 -1.62 2.41 -16.62
CA LEU A 3 -1.30 3.78 -16.23
C LEU A 3 0.21 3.92 -16.03
N ASP A 4 0.82 4.84 -16.76
CA ASP A 4 2.21 5.24 -16.56
C ASP A 4 2.23 6.68 -16.01
N LEU A 5 2.93 6.89 -14.89
CA LEU A 5 3.13 8.20 -14.26
C LEU A 5 4.63 8.49 -14.13
N ASP A 6 5.02 9.67 -14.60
CA ASP A 6 6.38 10.18 -14.49
C ASP A 6 6.38 11.52 -13.75
N TYR A 7 7.00 11.55 -12.57
CA TYR A 7 7.18 12.75 -11.77
C TYR A 7 8.56 13.37 -12.01
N ARG A 8 8.60 14.69 -12.05
CA ARG A 8 9.84 15.47 -12.28
C ARG A 8 9.86 16.69 -11.39
N LEU A 9 11.04 17.07 -10.95
CA LEU A 9 11.27 18.36 -10.32
C LEU A 9 11.63 19.38 -11.41
N GLU A 10 10.74 20.33 -11.67
CA GLU A 10 10.93 21.38 -12.68
C GLU A 10 10.87 22.74 -12.00
N ARG A 11 12.00 23.46 -11.92
CA ARG A 11 12.10 24.81 -11.31
C ARG A 11 11.56 24.88 -9.88
N GLY A 12 11.85 23.85 -9.07
CA GLY A 12 11.42 23.78 -7.67
C GLY A 12 9.99 23.25 -7.46
N ARG A 13 9.31 22.87 -8.54
CA ARG A 13 7.97 22.28 -8.49
C ARG A 13 7.99 20.82 -8.92
N SER A 14 7.40 19.94 -8.12
CA SER A 14 7.15 18.56 -8.53
C SER A 14 5.97 18.52 -9.50
N THR A 15 6.20 18.01 -10.72
CA THR A 15 5.18 17.91 -11.78
C THR A 15 4.95 16.47 -12.16
N ALA A 16 3.75 16.13 -12.63
CA ALA A 16 3.43 14.79 -13.12
C ALA A 16 3.06 14.82 -14.61
N ARG A 17 3.57 13.83 -15.34
CA ARG A 17 3.08 13.45 -16.67
C ARG A 17 2.49 12.06 -16.56
N PHE A 18 1.36 11.85 -17.20
CA PHE A 18 0.69 10.56 -17.14
C PHE A 18 0.11 10.16 -18.48
N LEU A 19 0.22 8.87 -18.77
CA LEU A 19 -0.38 8.21 -19.91
C LEU A 19 -1.25 7.08 -19.42
N HIS A 20 -2.50 7.04 -19.84
CA HIS A 20 -3.41 5.97 -19.45
C HIS A 20 -4.07 5.31 -20.66
N GLU A 21 -4.20 4.00 -20.56
CA GLU A 21 -4.90 3.14 -21.50
C GLU A 21 -5.99 2.36 -20.76
N GLY A 22 -7.17 2.29 -21.33
CA GLY A 22 -8.33 1.69 -20.67
C GLY A 22 -8.98 2.64 -19.65
N PRO A 23 -9.61 2.12 -18.56
CA PRO A 23 -10.43 2.93 -17.67
C PRO A 23 -9.68 3.67 -16.54
N LEU A 24 -8.39 3.38 -16.29
CA LEU A 24 -7.62 4.12 -15.27
C LEU A 24 -7.47 5.60 -15.64
N ARG A 25 -7.58 6.50 -14.65
CA ARG A 25 -7.47 7.95 -14.85
C ARG A 25 -6.73 8.64 -13.71
N ILE A 26 -5.93 9.62 -14.08
CA ILE A 26 -5.55 10.76 -13.25
C ILE A 26 -6.28 11.97 -13.84
N LEU A 27 -7.07 12.70 -13.06
CA LEU A 27 -7.85 13.82 -13.56
C LEU A 27 -7.00 15.08 -13.65
N GLN A 28 -6.27 15.38 -12.57
CA GLN A 28 -5.34 16.51 -12.48
C GLN A 28 -4.34 16.31 -11.35
N SER A 29 -3.24 17.05 -11.40
CA SER A 29 -2.31 17.16 -10.28
C SER A 29 -2.78 18.24 -9.31
N LEU A 30 -2.69 17.97 -8.01
CA LEU A 30 -3.07 18.86 -6.92
C LEU A 30 -1.85 19.23 -6.09
N TYR A 31 -1.89 20.39 -5.43
CA TYR A 31 -0.77 20.93 -4.68
C TYR A 31 -1.25 21.52 -3.33
N PRO A 32 -1.93 20.72 -2.47
CA PRO A 32 -2.46 21.23 -1.20
C PRO A 32 -1.39 21.64 -0.21
N GLU A 33 -0.15 21.20 -0.43
CA GLU A 33 1.02 21.46 0.42
C GLU A 33 2.04 22.38 -0.27
N GLY A 34 1.66 23.03 -1.38
CA GLY A 34 2.55 23.83 -2.20
C GLY A 34 3.30 23.02 -3.27
N ASP A 35 4.12 23.72 -4.06
CA ASP A 35 4.71 23.19 -5.29
C ASP A 35 5.68 22.02 -5.09
N ALA A 36 6.21 21.85 -3.89
CA ALA A 36 7.20 20.80 -3.62
C ALA A 36 6.60 19.38 -3.72
N VAL A 37 5.32 19.20 -3.38
CA VAL A 37 4.66 17.90 -3.34
C VAL A 37 3.53 17.83 -4.37
N CYS A 38 3.67 16.95 -5.36
CA CYS A 38 2.66 16.72 -6.38
C CYS A 38 1.72 15.59 -5.96
N HIS A 39 0.44 15.93 -5.71
CA HIS A 39 -0.60 14.97 -5.36
C HIS A 39 -1.37 14.52 -6.59
N ASN A 40 -1.52 13.22 -6.75
CA ASN A 40 -2.40 12.64 -7.75
C ASN A 40 -3.34 11.60 -7.14
N VAL A 41 -4.60 11.66 -7.58
CA VAL A 41 -5.62 10.69 -7.19
C VAL A 41 -5.89 9.78 -8.37
N LEU A 42 -5.63 8.49 -8.17
CA LEU A 42 -5.83 7.45 -9.18
C LEU A 42 -7.27 6.95 -9.11
N VAL A 43 -7.98 7.08 -10.22
CA VAL A 43 -9.39 6.74 -10.34
C VAL A 43 -9.56 5.54 -11.27
N HIS A 44 -10.28 4.53 -10.81
CA HIS A 44 -10.73 3.40 -11.63
C HIS A 44 -12.26 3.39 -11.70
N PRO A 45 -12.88 4.07 -12.70
CA PRO A 45 -14.33 4.24 -12.78
C PRO A 45 -15.17 2.96 -12.70
N PRO A 46 -14.74 1.80 -13.24
CA PRO A 46 -15.46 0.54 -13.04
C PRO A 46 -15.55 0.08 -11.58
N GLY A 47 -14.67 0.58 -10.71
CA GLY A 47 -14.72 0.35 -9.28
C GLY A 47 -14.26 -1.02 -8.79
N GLY A 48 -13.88 -1.95 -9.68
CA GLY A 48 -13.38 -3.26 -9.30
C GLY A 48 -12.94 -4.10 -10.48
N LEU A 49 -12.37 -5.26 -10.19
CA LEU A 49 -11.78 -6.22 -11.11
C LEU A 49 -12.49 -7.56 -11.00
N ALA A 50 -12.65 -8.27 -12.12
CA ALA A 50 -13.19 -9.61 -12.21
C ALA A 50 -12.58 -10.38 -13.41
N ASN A 51 -12.63 -11.69 -13.39
CA ASN A 51 -12.43 -12.59 -14.54
C ASN A 51 -11.32 -12.14 -15.52
N GLY A 52 -10.05 -12.25 -15.12
CA GLY A 52 -8.94 -11.95 -16.02
C GLY A 52 -8.65 -10.48 -16.24
N ASP A 53 -9.33 -9.55 -15.56
CA ASP A 53 -9.00 -8.15 -15.60
C ASP A 53 -7.57 -7.91 -15.11
N VAL A 54 -6.84 -7.08 -15.84
CA VAL A 54 -5.47 -6.68 -15.47
C VAL A 54 -5.40 -5.16 -15.36
N ILE A 55 -4.94 -4.69 -14.21
CA ILE A 55 -4.50 -3.32 -13.96
C ILE A 55 -2.98 -3.31 -13.82
N ASP A 56 -2.32 -2.53 -14.67
CA ASP A 56 -0.88 -2.32 -14.65
C ASP A 56 -0.57 -0.84 -14.39
N ILE A 57 0.12 -0.55 -13.29
CA ILE A 57 0.46 0.81 -12.85
C ILE A 57 1.98 0.91 -12.73
N THR A 58 2.56 1.83 -13.48
CA THR A 58 3.98 2.17 -13.35
C THR A 58 4.12 3.61 -12.89
N VAL A 59 4.88 3.82 -11.81
CA VAL A 59 5.18 5.14 -11.25
C VAL A 59 6.69 5.33 -11.21
N ASN A 60 7.17 6.35 -11.89
CA ASN A 60 8.57 6.76 -11.86
C ASN A 60 8.64 8.14 -11.19
N VAL A 61 9.40 8.26 -10.10
CA VAL A 61 9.64 9.54 -9.43
C VAL A 61 11.07 9.95 -9.71
N GLY A 62 11.22 10.95 -10.58
CA GLY A 62 12.51 11.46 -11.04
C GLY A 62 13.26 12.20 -9.94
N PRO A 63 14.56 12.51 -10.17
CA PRO A 63 15.44 13.05 -9.15
C PRO A 63 14.87 14.27 -8.43
N GLY A 64 14.88 14.26 -7.10
CA GLY A 64 14.45 15.35 -6.24
C GLY A 64 12.95 15.62 -6.22
N ALA A 65 12.12 14.92 -7.00
CA ALA A 65 10.67 15.12 -7.02
C ALA A 65 10.01 14.45 -5.81
N HIS A 66 8.90 15.01 -5.35
CA HIS A 66 8.08 14.41 -4.31
C HIS A 66 6.68 14.13 -4.84
N ALA A 67 6.28 12.87 -4.84
CA ALA A 67 5.00 12.39 -5.31
C ALA A 67 4.16 11.82 -4.16
N TRP A 68 2.89 12.23 -4.10
CA TRP A 68 1.87 11.61 -3.26
C TRP A 68 0.80 11.01 -4.16
N LEU A 69 0.49 9.73 -3.95
CA LEU A 69 -0.54 9.01 -4.70
C LEU A 69 -1.51 8.31 -3.76
N GLY A 70 -2.79 8.52 -4.02
CA GLY A 70 -3.89 7.84 -3.34
C GLY A 70 -5.01 7.48 -4.31
N THR A 71 -6.06 6.85 -3.78
CA THR A 71 -7.28 6.52 -4.52
C THR A 71 -8.50 7.12 -3.85
N PRO A 72 -9.60 7.44 -4.57
CA PRO A 72 -10.81 8.02 -3.97
C PRO A 72 -11.75 6.95 -3.41
N GLY A 73 -11.48 5.67 -3.67
CA GLY A 73 -12.28 4.53 -3.24
C GLY A 73 -11.44 3.25 -3.22
N ALA A 74 -12.00 2.22 -2.59
CA ALA A 74 -11.41 0.89 -2.51
C ALA A 74 -11.26 0.23 -3.87
N THR A 75 -10.18 -0.54 -4.07
CA THR A 75 -10.07 -1.50 -5.16
C THR A 75 -10.83 -2.78 -4.78
N ARG A 76 -11.74 -3.24 -5.63
CA ARG A 76 -12.57 -4.41 -5.34
C ARG A 76 -12.22 -5.56 -6.28
N PHE A 77 -11.97 -6.72 -5.73
CA PHE A 77 -11.85 -7.96 -6.48
C PHE A 77 -13.16 -8.72 -6.34
N TYR A 78 -13.93 -8.74 -7.41
CA TYR A 78 -15.23 -9.39 -7.45
C TYR A 78 -15.10 -10.90 -7.64
N ARG A 79 -16.22 -11.63 -7.46
CA ARG A 79 -16.29 -13.07 -7.73
C ARG A 79 -15.78 -13.36 -9.14
N SER A 80 -14.88 -14.35 -9.24
CA SER A 80 -14.33 -14.82 -10.51
C SER A 80 -15.06 -16.05 -11.02
N GLY A 81 -15.15 -16.17 -12.35
CA GLY A 81 -15.58 -17.39 -13.05
C GLY A 81 -14.46 -18.41 -13.26
N GLY A 82 -13.26 -18.18 -12.69
CA GLY A 82 -12.11 -19.08 -12.78
C GLY A 82 -10.80 -18.39 -13.20
N GLU A 83 -10.87 -17.27 -13.91
CA GLU A 83 -9.66 -16.50 -14.26
C GLU A 83 -9.31 -15.50 -13.17
N ALA A 84 -8.02 -15.40 -12.84
CA ALA A 84 -7.54 -14.46 -11.83
C ALA A 84 -7.59 -13.02 -12.34
N ALA A 85 -8.16 -12.13 -11.51
CA ALA A 85 -7.99 -10.70 -11.69
C ALA A 85 -6.65 -10.24 -11.08
N GLN A 86 -5.98 -9.28 -11.71
CA GLN A 86 -4.63 -8.90 -11.33
C GLN A 86 -4.47 -7.38 -11.22
N GLN A 87 -3.82 -6.94 -10.14
CA GLN A 87 -3.29 -5.59 -10.02
C GLN A 87 -1.78 -5.67 -9.87
N GLN A 88 -1.06 -4.99 -10.75
CA GLN A 88 0.40 -4.92 -10.74
C GLN A 88 0.82 -3.46 -10.59
N VAL A 89 1.64 -3.18 -9.58
CA VAL A 89 2.14 -1.84 -9.28
C VAL A 89 3.66 -1.87 -9.27
N THR A 90 4.27 -1.07 -10.12
CA THR A 90 5.73 -0.91 -10.18
C THR A 90 6.10 0.53 -9.83
N LEU A 91 6.83 0.68 -8.73
CA LEU A 91 7.26 1.97 -8.20
C LEU A 91 8.78 2.09 -8.33
N ARG A 92 9.26 3.19 -8.92
CA ARG A 92 10.69 3.49 -9.07
C ARG A 92 10.96 4.90 -8.57
N VAL A 93 11.85 5.02 -7.59
CA VAL A 93 12.16 6.30 -6.95
C VAL A 93 13.64 6.60 -7.13
N GLN A 94 13.95 7.72 -7.79
CA GLN A 94 15.31 8.12 -8.14
C GLN A 94 15.95 8.98 -7.05
N ASP A 95 17.23 9.32 -7.22
CA ASP A 95 18.03 10.00 -6.21
C ASP A 95 17.39 11.29 -5.70
N GLY A 96 17.38 11.46 -4.39
CA GLY A 96 16.79 12.61 -3.69
C GLY A 96 15.27 12.70 -3.80
N ALA A 97 14.62 11.75 -4.48
CA ALA A 97 13.18 11.75 -4.66
C ALA A 97 12.46 11.05 -3.49
N ARG A 98 11.18 11.40 -3.33
CA ARG A 98 10.30 10.84 -2.32
C ARG A 98 8.98 10.41 -2.91
N LEU A 99 8.51 9.22 -2.50
CA LEU A 99 7.22 8.68 -2.90
C LEU A 99 6.37 8.34 -1.67
N GLU A 100 5.11 8.76 -1.70
CA GLU A 100 4.06 8.31 -0.79
C GLU A 100 2.98 7.59 -1.60
N TRP A 101 2.94 6.25 -1.49
CA TRP A 101 1.92 5.41 -2.13
C TRP A 101 0.90 4.98 -1.09
N LEU A 102 -0.25 5.63 -1.07
CA LEU A 102 -1.22 5.60 0.01
C LEU A 102 -2.66 5.36 -0.51
N PRO A 103 -2.91 4.26 -1.26
CA PRO A 103 -4.24 3.95 -1.75
C PRO A 103 -5.20 3.60 -0.59
N LEU A 104 -6.50 3.73 -0.83
CA LEU A 104 -7.50 3.08 0.01
C LEU A 104 -7.41 1.56 -0.13
N GLU A 105 -8.17 0.86 0.70
CA GLU A 105 -8.10 -0.58 0.85
C GLU A 105 -8.42 -1.38 -0.42
N THR A 106 -7.92 -2.60 -0.45
CA THR A 106 -8.32 -3.66 -1.38
C THR A 106 -9.34 -4.55 -0.70
N LEU A 107 -10.50 -4.74 -1.33
CA LEU A 107 -11.58 -5.62 -0.86
C LEU A 107 -11.57 -6.91 -1.70
N ALA A 108 -11.21 -8.03 -1.09
CA ALA A 108 -11.31 -9.36 -1.68
C ALA A 108 -12.69 -9.95 -1.37
N TYR A 109 -13.62 -9.89 -2.31
CA TYR A 109 -14.97 -10.43 -2.11
C TYR A 109 -14.96 -11.96 -2.15
N SER A 110 -15.91 -12.59 -1.46
CA SER A 110 -16.07 -14.03 -1.47
C SER A 110 -16.26 -14.55 -2.90
N GLY A 111 -15.47 -15.57 -3.25
CA GLY A 111 -15.40 -16.15 -4.58
C GLY A 111 -14.47 -15.43 -5.56
N CYS A 112 -13.70 -14.43 -5.13
CA CYS A 112 -12.67 -13.85 -5.99
C CYS A 112 -11.48 -14.80 -6.18
N VAL A 113 -10.81 -14.67 -7.31
CA VAL A 113 -9.45 -15.16 -7.56
C VAL A 113 -8.65 -13.91 -7.91
N GLY A 114 -7.84 -13.43 -6.96
CA GLY A 114 -7.19 -12.13 -7.07
C GLY A 114 -5.69 -12.19 -6.81
N HIS A 115 -4.94 -11.40 -7.59
CA HIS A 115 -3.51 -11.21 -7.39
C HIS A 115 -3.21 -9.72 -7.27
N ASN A 116 -2.66 -9.30 -6.14
CA ASN A 116 -2.17 -7.94 -5.92
C ASN A 116 -0.65 -7.98 -5.75
N ARG A 117 0.06 -7.32 -6.66
CA ARG A 117 1.52 -7.26 -6.65
C ARG A 117 2.00 -5.82 -6.65
N LEU A 118 2.93 -5.51 -5.72
CA LEU A 118 3.65 -4.25 -5.68
C LEU A 118 5.16 -4.53 -5.63
N SER A 119 5.91 -3.87 -6.51
CA SER A 119 7.37 -3.89 -6.51
C SER A 119 7.90 -2.46 -6.41
N LEU A 120 8.78 -2.20 -5.42
CA LEU A 120 9.35 -0.89 -5.13
C LEU A 120 10.87 -0.93 -5.28
N SER A 121 11.42 -0.08 -6.14
CA SER A 121 12.86 0.10 -6.32
C SER A 121 13.27 1.53 -5.98
N LEU A 122 14.36 1.70 -5.22
CA LEU A 122 14.87 2.99 -4.78
C LEU A 122 16.33 3.18 -5.18
N ALA A 123 16.66 4.39 -5.62
CA ALA A 123 18.04 4.85 -5.69
C ALA A 123 18.61 5.12 -4.28
N PRO A 124 19.95 5.20 -4.08
CA PRO A 124 20.55 5.29 -2.75
C PRO A 124 20.06 6.44 -1.86
N SER A 125 19.73 7.60 -2.42
CA SER A 125 19.25 8.77 -1.67
C SER A 125 17.72 8.95 -1.72
N ALA A 126 16.99 7.95 -2.24
CA ALA A 126 15.55 7.97 -2.33
C ALA A 126 14.87 7.45 -1.05
N GLU A 127 13.63 7.89 -0.85
CA GLU A 127 12.78 7.41 0.24
C GLU A 127 11.36 7.13 -0.26
N ALA A 128 10.73 6.14 0.34
CA ALA A 128 9.33 5.86 0.07
C ALA A 128 8.57 5.48 1.34
N LEU A 129 7.32 5.88 1.40
CA LEU A 129 6.34 5.42 2.35
C LEU A 129 5.17 4.80 1.59
N VAL A 130 4.94 3.52 1.83
CA VAL A 130 3.97 2.71 1.09
C VAL A 130 3.10 1.97 2.09
N TRP A 131 1.81 1.96 1.88
CA TRP A 131 0.94 1.03 2.60
C TRP A 131 0.08 0.19 1.67
N ASP A 132 -0.39 -0.93 2.21
CA ASP A 132 -1.40 -1.78 1.64
C ASP A 132 -2.38 -2.24 2.73
N VAL A 133 -3.66 -2.19 2.43
CA VAL A 133 -4.72 -2.67 3.32
C VAL A 133 -5.59 -3.65 2.54
N LEU A 134 -5.65 -4.89 3.03
CA LEU A 134 -6.47 -5.95 2.47
C LEU A 134 -7.61 -6.30 3.41
N ALA A 135 -8.84 -6.27 2.92
CA ALA A 135 -10.02 -6.74 3.64
C ALA A 135 -10.63 -7.95 2.94
N LEU A 136 -10.86 -9.02 3.71
CA LEU A 136 -11.38 -10.30 3.25
C LEU A 136 -12.90 -10.37 3.48
N GLY A 137 -13.66 -10.39 2.40
CA GLY A 137 -15.13 -10.37 2.42
C GLY A 137 -15.71 -9.02 2.86
N GLN A 138 -16.95 -9.06 3.28
CA GLN A 138 -17.71 -7.92 3.82
C GLN A 138 -18.47 -8.39 5.07
N PRO A 139 -17.76 -8.69 6.17
CA PRO A 139 -18.38 -9.30 7.35
C PRO A 139 -19.50 -8.43 7.96
N THR A 140 -19.36 -7.12 7.96
CA THR A 140 -20.39 -6.19 8.46
C THR A 140 -21.67 -6.18 7.60
N ALA A 141 -21.57 -6.56 6.32
CA ALA A 141 -22.72 -6.72 5.42
C ALA A 141 -23.26 -8.16 5.39
N GLY A 142 -22.82 -9.05 6.30
CA GLY A 142 -23.18 -10.46 6.33
C GLY A 142 -22.67 -11.26 5.13
N LYS A 143 -21.58 -10.83 4.51
CA LYS A 143 -20.96 -11.49 3.35
C LYS A 143 -19.48 -11.82 3.64
N PRO A 144 -19.21 -12.82 4.50
CA PRO A 144 -17.86 -13.21 4.86
C PRO A 144 -17.09 -13.81 3.66
N PHE A 145 -15.77 -13.92 3.80
CA PHE A 145 -14.89 -14.54 2.81
C PHE A 145 -14.94 -16.07 2.96
N GLU A 146 -15.88 -16.72 2.27
CA GLU A 146 -16.18 -18.16 2.38
C GLU A 146 -15.71 -18.98 1.19
N ALA A 147 -15.33 -18.32 0.09
CA ALA A 147 -14.84 -18.97 -1.13
C ALA A 147 -13.81 -18.09 -1.83
N GLY A 148 -12.98 -18.72 -2.68
CA GLY A 148 -11.97 -18.02 -3.47
C GLY A 148 -10.61 -17.94 -2.79
N GLU A 149 -9.73 -17.18 -3.42
CA GLU A 149 -8.36 -17.01 -2.97
C GLU A 149 -7.81 -15.64 -3.38
N PHE A 150 -6.84 -15.17 -2.59
CA PHE A 150 -6.17 -13.90 -2.84
C PHE A 150 -4.68 -14.03 -2.60
N THR A 151 -3.87 -13.65 -3.59
CA THR A 151 -2.42 -13.60 -3.47
C THR A 151 -1.97 -12.15 -3.31
N GLN A 152 -1.31 -11.88 -2.20
CA GLN A 152 -0.66 -10.63 -1.89
C GLN A 152 0.84 -10.78 -2.08
N HIS A 153 1.46 -9.83 -2.80
CA HIS A 153 2.91 -9.78 -2.99
C HIS A 153 3.38 -8.33 -2.92
N MET A 154 4.24 -8.03 -1.96
CA MET A 154 4.91 -6.75 -1.84
C MET A 154 6.41 -6.98 -1.72
N GLU A 155 7.20 -6.33 -2.57
CA GLU A 155 8.64 -6.53 -2.57
C GLU A 155 9.43 -5.22 -2.73
N VAL A 156 10.57 -5.18 -2.07
CA VAL A 156 11.70 -4.29 -2.36
C VAL A 156 12.83 -5.20 -2.81
N PRO A 157 13.10 -5.33 -4.12
CA PRO A 157 14.01 -6.34 -4.67
C PRO A 157 15.39 -6.34 -4.00
N GLY A 158 15.82 -7.51 -3.54
CA GLY A 158 17.09 -7.69 -2.83
C GLY A 158 17.11 -7.25 -1.37
N LEU A 159 16.05 -6.62 -0.87
CA LEU A 159 15.97 -6.09 0.49
C LEU A 159 14.88 -6.75 1.34
N TRP A 160 13.68 -6.93 0.79
CA TRP A 160 12.53 -7.42 1.55
C TRP A 160 11.44 -7.99 0.63
N LEU A 161 10.78 -9.03 1.11
CA LEU A 161 9.63 -9.65 0.47
C LEU A 161 8.57 -9.99 1.51
N GLU A 162 7.33 -9.60 1.23
CA GLU A 162 6.13 -10.11 1.88
C GLU A 162 5.26 -10.78 0.84
N GLN A 163 4.91 -12.04 1.09
CA GLN A 163 4.03 -12.80 0.20
C GLN A 163 3.05 -13.63 1.04
N ALA A 164 1.80 -13.57 0.67
CA ALA A 164 0.74 -14.38 1.25
C ALA A 164 -0.16 -14.95 0.15
N HIS A 165 -0.53 -16.22 0.30
CA HIS A 165 -1.60 -16.84 -0.47
C HIS A 165 -2.71 -17.19 0.52
N ILE A 166 -3.82 -16.46 0.44
CA ILE A 166 -4.93 -16.54 1.38
C ILE A 166 -6.09 -17.26 0.69
N ARG A 167 -6.41 -18.44 1.15
CA ARG A 167 -7.55 -19.22 0.67
C ARG A 167 -8.68 -19.19 1.70
N ALA A 168 -9.91 -19.12 1.23
CA ALA A 168 -11.08 -19.07 2.10
C ALA A 168 -11.26 -20.35 2.95
N ASP A 169 -10.74 -21.50 2.50
CA ASP A 169 -10.77 -22.78 3.22
C ASP A 169 -9.56 -23.00 4.14
N ASP A 170 -8.59 -22.09 4.18
CA ASP A 170 -7.46 -22.17 5.10
C ASP A 170 -7.81 -21.60 6.49
N HIS A 171 -8.63 -22.34 7.23
CA HIS A 171 -9.03 -21.96 8.59
C HIS A 171 -7.84 -21.85 9.56
N ARG A 172 -6.74 -22.55 9.28
CA ARG A 172 -5.52 -22.43 10.09
C ARG A 172 -4.90 -21.04 9.96
N LEU A 173 -4.82 -20.48 8.75
CA LEU A 173 -4.37 -19.12 8.54
C LEU A 173 -5.39 -18.11 9.05
N LEU A 174 -6.66 -18.29 8.71
CA LEU A 174 -7.70 -17.29 8.95
C LEU A 174 -8.09 -17.14 10.42
N ASP A 175 -8.10 -18.23 11.18
CA ASP A 175 -8.75 -18.26 12.49
C ASP A 175 -7.80 -18.56 13.66
N ALA A 176 -6.62 -19.17 13.40
CA ALA A 176 -5.69 -19.49 14.49
C ALA A 176 -5.01 -18.22 15.04
N PRO A 177 -4.67 -18.21 16.36
CA PRO A 177 -4.00 -17.07 17.02
C PRO A 177 -2.65 -16.67 16.42
N LEU A 178 -1.93 -17.60 15.80
CA LEU A 178 -0.65 -17.34 15.10
C LEU A 178 -0.84 -17.02 13.61
N GLY A 179 -2.07 -17.07 13.11
CA GLY A 179 -2.48 -16.60 11.80
C GLY A 179 -3.12 -15.22 11.90
N LEU A 180 -4.34 -15.08 11.36
CA LEU A 180 -5.08 -13.83 11.39
C LEU A 180 -5.96 -13.65 12.63
N ASP A 181 -5.98 -14.60 13.55
CA ASP A 181 -6.75 -14.53 14.81
C ASP A 181 -8.23 -14.16 14.60
N GLY A 182 -8.86 -14.71 13.56
CA GLY A 182 -10.22 -14.37 13.19
C GLY A 182 -10.41 -12.95 12.60
N GLN A 183 -9.36 -12.16 12.48
CA GLN A 183 -9.45 -10.85 11.86
C GLN A 183 -9.55 -10.98 10.33
N ARG A 184 -10.21 -10.03 9.69
CA ARG A 184 -10.44 -10.06 8.23
C ARG A 184 -9.90 -8.82 7.53
N CYS A 185 -9.24 -7.93 8.26
CA CYS A 185 -8.53 -6.79 7.69
C CYS A 185 -7.07 -6.79 8.11
N LEU A 186 -6.17 -6.72 7.14
CA LEU A 186 -4.73 -6.70 7.28
C LEU A 186 -4.20 -5.38 6.76
N GLY A 187 -3.37 -4.68 7.56
CA GLY A 187 -2.67 -3.48 7.12
C GLY A 187 -1.16 -3.67 7.23
N THR A 188 -0.45 -3.32 6.19
CA THR A 188 1.02 -3.24 6.17
C THR A 188 1.42 -1.82 5.74
N LEU A 189 2.28 -1.17 6.53
CA LEU A 189 2.92 0.09 6.15
C LEU A 189 4.43 -0.11 6.19
N VAL A 190 5.10 0.32 5.14
CA VAL A 190 6.57 0.29 5.07
C VAL A 190 7.11 1.69 4.81
N PHE A 191 8.12 2.08 5.58
CA PHE A 191 9.03 3.16 5.23
C PHE A 191 10.33 2.53 4.75
N VAL A 192 10.83 2.99 3.60
CA VAL A 192 12.05 2.45 2.99
C VAL A 192 12.96 3.59 2.57
N SER A 193 14.24 3.46 2.89
CA SER A 193 15.32 4.31 2.41
C SER A 193 16.21 3.53 1.45
N GLY A 194 16.66 4.16 0.38
CA GLY A 194 17.58 3.54 -0.58
C GLY A 194 18.99 3.27 -0.04
N SER A 195 19.32 3.84 1.13
CA SER A 195 20.55 3.58 1.86
C SER A 195 20.28 3.28 3.33
N ALA A 196 21.26 2.71 4.02
CA ALA A 196 21.14 2.39 5.43
C ALA A 196 20.84 3.64 6.28
N LEU A 197 19.83 3.54 7.11
CA LEU A 197 19.46 4.53 8.10
C LEU A 197 20.52 4.55 9.23
N THR A 198 20.82 5.70 9.75
CA THR A 198 21.63 5.78 11.00
C THR A 198 20.85 5.12 12.14
N ARG A 199 21.57 4.59 13.11
CA ARG A 199 20.95 3.99 14.30
C ARG A 199 19.97 4.92 14.99
N GLU A 200 20.35 6.18 15.17
CA GLU A 200 19.50 7.21 15.80
C GLU A 200 18.22 7.47 15.01
N ARG A 201 18.32 7.56 13.67
CA ARG A 201 17.14 7.77 12.83
C ARG A 201 16.21 6.56 12.89
N LYS A 202 16.76 5.35 12.84
CA LYS A 202 16.01 4.10 12.94
C LYS A 202 15.26 3.97 14.27
N GLU A 203 15.94 4.26 15.39
CA GLU A 203 15.35 4.26 16.74
C GLU A 203 14.24 5.32 16.83
N ARG A 204 14.49 6.56 16.39
CA ARG A 204 13.49 7.63 16.39
C ARG A 204 12.23 7.28 15.58
N LEU A 205 12.38 6.74 14.36
CA LEU A 205 11.26 6.32 13.52
C LEU A 205 10.46 5.20 14.20
N LEU A 206 11.16 4.20 14.73
CA LEU A 206 10.52 3.07 15.39
C LEU A 206 9.78 3.46 16.66
N ASP A 207 10.35 4.33 17.47
CA ASP A 207 9.72 4.84 18.71
C ASP A 207 8.48 5.68 18.39
N ALA A 208 8.53 6.52 17.35
CA ALA A 208 7.37 7.29 16.90
C ALA A 208 6.21 6.38 16.49
N VAL A 209 6.48 5.32 15.69
CA VAL A 209 5.45 4.36 15.27
C VAL A 209 4.91 3.57 16.47
N ARG A 210 5.78 3.09 17.35
CA ARG A 210 5.37 2.33 18.53
C ARG A 210 4.53 3.14 19.50
N ALA A 211 4.84 4.44 19.67
CA ALA A 211 4.03 5.35 20.48
C ALA A 211 2.60 5.47 19.95
N VAL A 212 2.45 5.64 18.63
CA VAL A 212 1.12 5.66 17.97
C VAL A 212 0.41 4.32 18.17
N CYS A 213 1.08 3.20 17.87
CA CYS A 213 0.49 1.88 18.05
C CYS A 213 0.01 1.64 19.49
N SER A 214 0.81 2.01 20.49
CA SER A 214 0.48 1.78 21.90
C SER A 214 -0.73 2.59 22.39
N ALA A 215 -0.99 3.74 21.77
CA ALA A 215 -2.14 4.59 22.07
C ALA A 215 -3.41 4.21 21.31
N HIS A 216 -3.32 3.32 20.32
CA HIS A 216 -4.44 2.97 19.45
C HIS A 216 -5.25 1.77 19.98
N PRO A 217 -6.58 1.68 19.75
CA PRO A 217 -7.39 0.52 20.14
C PRO A 217 -6.89 -0.83 19.62
N LEU A 218 -6.20 -0.86 18.49
CA LEU A 218 -5.59 -2.07 17.92
C LEU A 218 -4.18 -2.38 18.47
N HIS A 219 -3.74 -1.80 19.59
CA HIS A 219 -2.38 -1.93 20.14
C HIS A 219 -1.92 -3.38 20.36
N THR A 220 -2.83 -4.30 20.69
CA THR A 220 -2.52 -5.72 20.88
C THR A 220 -2.38 -6.49 19.56
N ARG A 221 -2.77 -5.90 18.45
CA ARG A 221 -2.76 -6.47 17.09
C ARG A 221 -1.91 -5.68 16.10
N ALA A 222 -1.15 -4.71 16.60
CA ALA A 222 -0.24 -3.91 15.80
C ALA A 222 1.20 -4.08 16.29
N GLY A 223 2.14 -4.18 15.36
CA GLY A 223 3.55 -4.30 15.68
C GLY A 223 4.45 -3.66 14.63
N ALA A 224 5.49 -2.94 15.09
CA ALA A 224 6.46 -2.31 14.22
C ALA A 224 7.88 -2.82 14.50
N THR A 225 8.63 -3.08 13.43
CA THR A 225 10.02 -3.53 13.46
C THR A 225 10.84 -2.89 12.34
N CYS A 226 12.15 -2.95 12.47
CA CYS A 226 13.11 -2.70 11.40
C CYS A 226 13.76 -4.02 11.02
N PRO A 227 13.29 -4.71 9.97
CA PRO A 227 13.84 -6.02 9.59
C PRO A 227 15.28 -5.95 9.07
N ASN A 228 15.71 -4.79 8.64
CA ASN A 228 17.07 -4.46 8.20
C ASN A 228 17.38 -2.97 8.46
N ASP A 229 18.51 -2.50 7.95
CA ASP A 229 18.96 -1.11 8.21
C ASP A 229 18.32 -0.06 7.28
N GLN A 230 17.57 -0.47 6.29
CA GLN A 230 16.99 0.44 5.29
C GLN A 230 15.49 0.64 5.45
N MET A 231 14.81 -0.09 6.35
CA MET A 231 13.35 -0.03 6.39
C MET A 231 12.76 -0.21 7.78
N LEU A 232 11.54 0.31 7.91
CA LEU A 232 10.62 0.05 9.00
C LEU A 232 9.35 -0.58 8.42
N VAL A 233 8.84 -1.59 9.10
CA VAL A 233 7.60 -2.28 8.75
C VAL A 233 6.66 -2.22 9.95
N LEU A 234 5.44 -1.73 9.73
CA LEU A 234 4.29 -1.87 10.63
C LEU A 234 3.33 -2.87 10.03
N ARG A 235 2.84 -3.79 10.86
CA ARG A 235 1.69 -4.66 10.53
C ARG A 235 0.61 -4.53 11.57
N VAL A 236 -0.63 -4.61 11.12
CA VAL A 236 -1.81 -4.53 11.97
C VAL A 236 -2.91 -5.46 11.45
N LEU A 237 -3.60 -6.09 12.38
CA LEU A 237 -4.83 -6.85 12.11
C LEU A 237 -6.01 -6.13 12.73
N GLY A 238 -7.14 -6.12 12.03
CA GLY A 238 -8.38 -5.54 12.52
C GLY A 238 -9.62 -6.29 12.04
N PRO A 239 -10.75 -6.08 12.72
CA PRO A 239 -12.00 -6.70 12.31
C PRO A 239 -12.57 -6.11 11.02
N VAL A 240 -12.31 -4.81 10.79
CA VAL A 240 -12.79 -4.01 9.65
C VAL A 240 -11.74 -2.99 9.24
N VAL A 241 -11.97 -2.31 8.12
CA VAL A 241 -11.02 -1.39 7.48
C VAL A 241 -10.76 -0.13 8.31
N GLU A 242 -11.80 0.50 8.86
CA GLU A 242 -11.74 1.84 9.45
C GLU A 242 -10.67 1.97 10.54
N PRO A 243 -10.62 1.13 11.60
CA PRO A 243 -9.60 1.26 12.62
C PRO A 243 -8.18 0.93 12.12
N VAL A 244 -8.06 0.07 11.09
CA VAL A 244 -6.77 -0.22 10.45
C VAL A 244 -6.26 1.02 9.71
N MET A 245 -7.11 1.62 8.86
CA MET A 245 -6.77 2.83 8.11
C MET A 245 -6.48 4.01 9.04
N GLU A 246 -7.25 4.17 10.12
CA GLU A 246 -7.01 5.21 11.13
C GLU A 246 -5.62 5.08 11.74
N LEU A 247 -5.20 3.87 12.12
CA LEU A 247 -3.86 3.63 12.64
C LEU A 247 -2.78 3.98 11.61
N LEU A 248 -2.94 3.52 10.35
CA LEU A 248 -1.96 3.80 9.30
C LEU A 248 -1.83 5.30 9.01
N GLN A 249 -2.94 6.04 9.01
CA GLN A 249 -2.94 7.49 8.81
C GLN A 249 -2.26 8.23 9.98
N GLN A 250 -2.50 7.81 11.22
CA GLN A 250 -1.82 8.37 12.40
C GLN A 250 -0.31 8.09 12.34
N VAL A 251 0.08 6.88 11.95
CA VAL A 251 1.50 6.52 11.77
C VAL A 251 2.14 7.31 10.63
N TRP A 252 1.46 7.44 9.49
CA TRP A 252 1.92 8.28 8.38
C TRP A 252 2.16 9.72 8.84
N THR A 253 1.23 10.30 9.59
CA THR A 253 1.36 11.65 10.14
C THR A 253 2.57 11.77 11.06
N ALA A 254 2.86 10.77 11.88
CA ALA A 254 3.99 10.76 12.77
C ALA A 254 5.34 10.55 12.06
N LEU A 255 5.37 9.73 11.01
CA LEU A 255 6.58 9.45 10.23
C LEU A 255 6.97 10.57 9.27
N ARG A 256 6.01 11.25 8.70
CA ARG A 256 6.23 12.21 7.62
C ARG A 256 7.20 13.35 7.94
N PRO A 257 7.18 13.97 9.13
CA PRO A 257 8.17 14.98 9.53
C PRO A 257 9.52 14.38 9.95
N ALA A 258 9.55 13.11 10.35
CA ALA A 258 10.71 12.43 10.88
C ALA A 258 11.52 11.66 9.81
N ALA A 259 10.91 11.48 8.64
CA ALA A 259 11.47 10.78 7.50
C ALA A 259 12.34 11.69 6.63
#